data_aeee2823843c95be8e6bee7ef4e94257
#
_entry.id   aeee2823843c95be8e6bee7ef4e94257
#
_cell.length_a   1.000
_cell.length_b   1.000
_cell.length_c   1.000
_cell.angle_alpha   90.00
_cell.angle_beta   90.00
_cell.angle_gamma   90.00
#
_symmetry.space_group_name_H-M   'P 1'
#
loop_
_entity.id
_entity.type
_entity.pdbx_description
1 polymer ?
#
loop_
_entity_poly.entity_id
_entity_poly.type
_entity_poly.pdbx_seq_one_letter_code
_entity_poly.pdbx_strand_id
1 'polypeptide(L)'
;VVDRTLITSSRYFPEVGIFGKALIQIVTSDPVGEWRDIMQGLLIAISSSRKYFYIQTPYLLPTEPILMALKTAALAGVDVRIMIPARADTWITHLGSLSYLDDIMRAGVRIYLYQKGFLHSKLMVSDDTLSTVGSTNMDFRSFEHNFEVNAFMYDPSSALLLKGIFLQDQKDAILLQRKTWIKRPWYQKAQESIVRLLACLLYTSPSPRDAHESR
;
A
#
# COMPACT_ATOMS: atom_id res chain seq x y z
N VAL A 1 -20.02 -17.92 -3.59
CA VAL A 1 -21.02 -17.85 -4.67
C VAL A 1 -21.42 -16.41 -4.78
N VAL A 2 -21.00 -15.73 -5.85
CA VAL A 2 -21.43 -14.36 -6.13
C VAL A 2 -22.80 -14.45 -6.77
N ASP A 3 -23.80 -13.95 -6.05
CA ASP A 3 -25.15 -13.81 -6.61
C ASP A 3 -25.06 -12.82 -7.78
N ARG A 4 -25.41 -13.24 -8.98
CA ARG A 4 -25.44 -12.42 -10.20
C ARG A 4 -26.64 -11.48 -10.26
N THR A 5 -27.34 -11.28 -9.15
CA THR A 5 -28.49 -10.39 -9.08
C THR A 5 -28.02 -8.94 -9.22
N LEU A 6 -28.44 -8.26 -10.27
CA LEU A 6 -28.17 -6.84 -10.44
C LEU A 6 -28.90 -6.04 -9.35
N ILE A 7 -28.17 -5.17 -8.67
CA ILE A 7 -28.74 -4.23 -7.71
C ILE A 7 -29.35 -3.07 -8.50
N THR A 8 -30.66 -3.15 -8.81
CA THR A 8 -31.38 -2.17 -9.64
C THR A 8 -32.40 -1.33 -8.87
N SER A 9 -32.67 -1.67 -7.61
CA SER A 9 -33.66 -0.95 -6.80
C SER A 9 -33.20 0.48 -6.50
N SER A 10 -34.03 1.48 -6.78
CA SER A 10 -33.76 2.90 -6.51
C SER A 10 -33.43 3.21 -5.05
N ARG A 11 -33.87 2.37 -4.10
CA ARG A 11 -33.50 2.50 -2.69
C ARG A 11 -31.98 2.41 -2.42
N TYR A 12 -31.22 1.77 -3.32
CA TYR A 12 -29.76 1.66 -3.22
C TYR A 12 -29.03 2.82 -3.93
N PHE A 13 -29.76 3.64 -4.66
CA PHE A 13 -29.26 4.79 -5.41
C PHE A 13 -30.06 6.05 -5.05
N PRO A 14 -29.96 6.51 -3.79
CA PRO A 14 -30.68 7.71 -3.37
C PRO A 14 -30.17 8.93 -4.16
N GLU A 15 -31.05 9.87 -4.40
CA GLU A 15 -30.63 11.18 -4.88
C GLU A 15 -29.82 11.88 -3.82
N VAL A 16 -28.57 12.19 -4.13
CA VAL A 16 -27.66 12.90 -3.24
C VAL A 16 -27.33 14.26 -3.81
N GLY A 17 -27.45 15.32 -2.98
CA GLY A 17 -27.03 16.66 -3.33
C GLY A 17 -25.50 16.76 -3.42
N ILE A 18 -25.01 17.77 -4.13
CA ILE A 18 -23.59 18.12 -4.15
C ILE A 18 -23.26 18.89 -2.87
N PHE A 19 -22.46 18.29 -1.97
CA PHE A 19 -22.11 18.89 -0.68
C PHE A 19 -20.70 19.50 -0.65
N GLY A 20 -19.90 19.35 -1.72
CA GLY A 20 -18.54 19.86 -1.78
C GLY A 20 -18.03 20.04 -3.20
N LYS A 21 -16.79 20.51 -3.31
CA LYS A 21 -16.11 20.74 -4.60
C LYS A 21 -14.92 19.80 -4.81
N ALA A 22 -14.65 18.89 -3.87
CA ALA A 22 -13.55 17.94 -3.98
C ALA A 22 -13.79 16.97 -5.15
N LEU A 23 -12.82 16.83 -6.04
CA LEU A 23 -12.83 15.80 -7.08
C LEU A 23 -12.35 14.49 -6.45
N ILE A 24 -13.23 13.50 -6.42
CA ILE A 24 -12.96 12.18 -5.86
C ILE A 24 -13.30 11.13 -6.89
N GLN A 25 -12.37 10.21 -7.11
CA GLN A 25 -12.55 9.04 -7.96
C GLN A 25 -12.54 7.79 -7.08
N ILE A 26 -13.62 7.03 -7.13
CA ILE A 26 -13.67 5.70 -6.51
C ILE A 26 -13.13 4.69 -7.51
N VAL A 27 -12.07 4.00 -7.13
CA VAL A 27 -11.41 2.96 -7.94
C VAL A 27 -11.53 1.64 -7.21
N THR A 28 -11.98 0.62 -7.93
CA THR A 28 -12.08 -0.75 -7.43
C THR A 28 -11.09 -1.65 -8.15
N SER A 29 -10.61 -2.68 -7.48
CA SER A 29 -9.88 -3.79 -8.08
C SER A 29 -10.53 -5.11 -7.69
N ASP A 30 -10.49 -6.07 -8.59
CA ASP A 30 -10.95 -7.43 -8.33
C ASP A 30 -9.94 -8.46 -8.89
N PRO A 31 -9.94 -9.69 -8.37
CA PRO A 31 -8.95 -10.71 -8.73
C PRO A 31 -9.09 -11.26 -10.15
N VAL A 32 -10.23 -11.06 -10.80
CA VAL A 32 -10.51 -11.53 -12.17
C VAL A 32 -10.51 -10.41 -13.19
N GLY A 33 -10.34 -9.16 -12.75
CA GLY A 33 -10.24 -7.99 -13.62
C GLY A 33 -9.02 -8.05 -14.53
N GLU A 34 -9.19 -7.57 -15.75
CA GLU A 34 -8.10 -7.48 -16.75
C GLU A 34 -6.97 -6.55 -16.26
N TRP A 35 -7.35 -5.48 -15.57
CA TRP A 35 -6.44 -4.43 -15.11
C TRP A 35 -6.36 -4.41 -13.58
N ARG A 36 -5.20 -4.07 -13.07
CA ARG A 36 -4.95 -3.85 -11.63
C ARG A 36 -5.11 -2.35 -11.33
N ASP A 37 -6.36 -1.86 -11.44
CA ASP A 37 -6.65 -0.42 -11.52
C ASP A 37 -6.10 0.38 -10.34
N ILE A 38 -6.27 -0.10 -9.11
CA ILE A 38 -5.71 0.59 -7.93
C ILE A 38 -4.18 0.60 -7.98
N MET A 39 -3.55 -0.52 -8.32
CA MET A 39 -2.09 -0.60 -8.43
C MET A 39 -1.57 0.35 -9.51
N GLN A 40 -2.22 0.43 -10.66
CA GLN A 40 -1.85 1.35 -11.74
C GLN A 40 -2.02 2.81 -11.30
N GLY A 41 -3.13 3.15 -10.62
CA GLY A 41 -3.34 4.47 -10.04
C GLY A 41 -2.23 4.86 -9.06
N LEU A 42 -1.80 3.92 -8.22
CA LEU A 42 -0.68 4.13 -7.29
C LEU A 42 0.66 4.29 -8.01
N LEU A 43 0.92 3.50 -9.05
CA LEU A 43 2.13 3.63 -9.88
C LEU A 43 2.22 5.02 -10.51
N ILE A 44 1.10 5.53 -11.05
CA ILE A 44 1.02 6.89 -11.60
C ILE A 44 1.27 7.91 -10.49
N ALA A 45 0.63 7.76 -9.32
CA ALA A 45 0.78 8.67 -8.20
C ALA A 45 2.23 8.75 -7.70
N ILE A 46 2.92 7.60 -7.54
CA ILE A 46 4.32 7.54 -7.13
C ILE A 46 5.22 8.17 -8.19
N SER A 47 5.05 7.80 -9.46
CA SER A 47 5.91 8.24 -10.56
C SER A 47 5.73 9.72 -10.91
N SER A 48 4.57 10.30 -10.65
CA SER A 48 4.29 11.71 -10.88
C SER A 48 4.68 12.62 -9.70
N SER A 49 4.95 12.06 -8.53
CA SER A 49 5.36 12.84 -7.35
C SER A 49 6.68 13.58 -7.59
N ARG A 50 6.77 14.82 -7.07
CA ARG A 50 7.91 15.73 -7.28
C ARG A 50 8.56 16.19 -6.00
N LYS A 51 7.78 16.34 -4.94
CA LYS A 51 8.26 16.85 -3.63
C LYS A 51 8.31 15.73 -2.61
N TYR A 52 7.19 15.03 -2.41
CA TYR A 52 7.10 13.97 -1.43
C TYR A 52 6.01 12.95 -1.77
N PHE A 53 6.17 11.74 -1.25
CA PHE A 53 5.18 10.67 -1.27
C PHE A 53 5.18 9.94 0.08
N TYR A 54 4.11 10.06 0.86
CA TYR A 54 3.98 9.45 2.18
C TYR A 54 2.96 8.34 2.17
N ILE A 55 3.27 7.24 2.82
CA ILE A 55 2.44 6.02 2.88
C ILE A 55 2.29 5.58 4.33
N GLN A 56 1.04 5.25 4.74
CA GLN A 56 0.76 4.40 5.90
C GLN A 56 0.13 3.11 5.42
N THR A 57 0.67 1.99 5.84
CA THR A 57 0.15 0.66 5.49
C THR A 57 0.48 -0.36 6.59
N PRO A 58 -0.43 -1.31 6.90
CA PRO A 58 -0.12 -2.37 7.87
C PRO A 58 0.90 -3.36 7.35
N TYR A 59 0.94 -3.58 6.04
CA TYR A 59 1.82 -4.55 5.38
C TYR A 59 2.57 -3.90 4.23
N LEU A 60 3.86 -4.22 4.10
CA LEU A 60 4.74 -3.73 3.05
C LEU A 60 5.39 -4.93 2.33
N LEU A 61 4.61 -5.55 1.45
CA LEU A 61 5.04 -6.64 0.57
C LEU A 61 4.77 -6.25 -0.89
N PRO A 62 5.41 -5.18 -1.38
CA PRO A 62 5.06 -4.58 -2.65
C PRO A 62 5.35 -5.53 -3.82
N THR A 63 4.55 -5.39 -4.88
CA THR A 63 4.88 -5.96 -6.19
C THR A 63 6.13 -5.28 -6.75
N GLU A 64 6.82 -5.95 -7.68
CA GLU A 64 8.06 -5.41 -8.27
C GLU A 64 7.84 -4.02 -8.92
N PRO A 65 6.75 -3.75 -9.67
CA PRO A 65 6.49 -2.40 -10.21
C PRO A 65 6.40 -1.32 -9.14
N ILE A 66 5.65 -1.58 -8.05
CA ILE A 66 5.51 -0.63 -6.94
C ILE A 66 6.85 -0.42 -6.23
N LEU A 67 7.59 -1.49 -5.97
CA LEU A 67 8.92 -1.43 -5.36
C LEU A 67 9.87 -0.57 -6.20
N MET A 68 9.90 -0.80 -7.50
CA MET A 68 10.72 -0.03 -8.44
C MET A 68 10.32 1.44 -8.47
N ALA A 69 9.02 1.73 -8.53
CA ALA A 69 8.53 3.12 -8.54
C ALA A 69 8.93 3.88 -7.27
N LEU A 70 8.76 3.28 -6.07
CA LEU A 70 9.16 3.88 -4.79
C LEU A 70 10.66 4.17 -4.74
N LYS A 71 11.49 3.22 -5.17
CA LYS A 71 12.96 3.37 -5.24
C LYS A 71 13.35 4.46 -6.22
N THR A 72 12.75 4.47 -7.40
CA THR A 72 13.05 5.46 -8.45
C THR A 72 12.67 6.87 -7.99
N ALA A 73 11.49 7.05 -7.38
CA ALA A 73 11.09 8.34 -6.84
C ALA A 73 12.07 8.84 -5.76
N ALA A 74 12.48 7.99 -4.83
CA ALA A 74 13.45 8.34 -3.80
C ALA A 74 14.83 8.69 -4.39
N LEU A 75 15.32 7.92 -5.37
CA LEU A 75 16.59 8.20 -6.07
C LEU A 75 16.53 9.50 -6.89
N ALA A 76 15.34 9.87 -7.38
CA ALA A 76 15.10 11.14 -8.05
C ALA A 76 14.99 12.35 -7.08
N GLY A 77 15.14 12.13 -5.76
CA GLY A 77 15.12 13.19 -4.76
C GLY A 77 13.76 13.47 -4.14
N VAL A 78 12.73 12.69 -4.45
CA VAL A 78 11.43 12.79 -3.79
C VAL A 78 11.55 12.30 -2.34
N ASP A 79 10.96 13.03 -1.37
CA ASP A 79 10.89 12.60 0.02
C ASP A 79 9.86 11.46 0.18
N VAL A 80 10.33 10.23 0.00
CA VAL A 80 9.47 9.05 0.18
C VAL A 80 9.54 8.56 1.62
N ARG A 81 8.36 8.52 2.29
CA ARG A 81 8.23 8.01 3.67
C ARG A 81 7.19 6.91 3.73
N ILE A 82 7.54 5.82 4.39
CA ILE A 82 6.63 4.70 4.63
C ILE A 82 6.54 4.46 6.13
N MET A 83 5.32 4.41 6.63
CA MET A 83 5.03 4.09 8.02
C MET A 83 4.31 2.74 8.08
N ILE A 84 4.88 1.82 8.84
CA ILE A 84 4.32 0.49 9.13
C ILE A 84 4.23 0.29 10.64
N PRO A 85 3.37 -0.62 11.14
CA PRO A 85 3.33 -0.91 12.57
C PRO A 85 4.64 -1.55 13.04
N ALA A 86 5.11 -1.18 14.24
CA ALA A 86 6.26 -1.82 14.87
C ALA A 86 5.98 -3.29 15.24
N ARG A 87 4.71 -3.62 15.49
CA ARG A 87 4.23 -4.97 15.78
C ARG A 87 3.09 -5.29 14.83
N ALA A 88 3.25 -6.32 14.01
CA ALA A 88 2.19 -6.80 13.13
C ALA A 88 1.27 -7.79 13.87
N ASP A 89 0.10 -8.00 13.30
CA ASP A 89 -0.90 -8.97 13.77
C ASP A 89 -0.48 -10.42 13.47
N THR A 90 0.27 -10.62 12.38
CA THR A 90 0.78 -11.94 11.99
C THR A 90 2.29 -11.94 11.80
N TRP A 91 2.93 -13.00 12.27
CA TRP A 91 4.37 -13.18 12.21
C TRP A 91 4.91 -13.25 10.76
N ILE A 92 4.18 -13.95 9.88
CA ILE A 92 4.63 -14.13 8.48
C ILE A 92 4.63 -12.80 7.73
N THR A 93 3.55 -12.04 7.80
CA THR A 93 3.46 -10.73 7.12
C THR A 93 4.48 -9.73 7.68
N HIS A 94 4.77 -9.83 8.98
CA HIS A 94 5.79 -9.00 9.60
C HIS A 94 7.18 -9.31 9.03
N LEU A 95 7.62 -10.56 9.05
CA LEU A 95 8.91 -10.95 8.48
C LEU A 95 9.00 -10.65 6.98
N GLY A 96 7.91 -10.90 6.25
CA GLY A 96 7.81 -10.54 4.85
C GLY A 96 8.05 -9.04 4.63
N SER A 97 7.37 -8.18 5.38
CA SER A 97 7.56 -6.72 5.30
C SER A 97 8.99 -6.31 5.62
N LEU A 98 9.59 -6.90 6.67
CA LEU A 98 10.96 -6.60 7.06
C LEU A 98 11.99 -6.96 5.99
N SER A 99 11.73 -7.95 5.16
CA SER A 99 12.65 -8.41 4.11
C SER A 99 12.90 -7.38 2.99
N TYR A 100 11.99 -6.43 2.81
CA TYR A 100 12.11 -5.37 1.79
C TYR A 100 12.83 -4.12 2.30
N LEU A 101 12.94 -3.94 3.63
CA LEU A 101 13.32 -2.65 4.21
C LEU A 101 14.75 -2.22 3.86
N ASP A 102 15.72 -3.14 3.82
CA ASP A 102 17.10 -2.76 3.47
C ASP A 102 17.20 -2.26 2.04
N ASP A 103 16.52 -2.95 1.11
CA ASP A 103 16.52 -2.59 -0.31
C ASP A 103 15.89 -1.20 -0.54
N ILE A 104 14.74 -0.95 0.08
CA ILE A 104 14.02 0.33 -0.01
C ILE A 104 14.82 1.47 0.65
N MET A 105 15.38 1.24 1.84
CA MET A 105 16.20 2.24 2.53
C MET A 105 17.49 2.57 1.80
N ARG A 106 18.05 1.62 1.04
CA ARG A 106 19.23 1.84 0.19
C ARG A 106 18.95 2.87 -0.89
N ALA A 107 17.74 2.91 -1.41
CA ALA A 107 17.31 3.90 -2.38
C ALA A 107 17.01 5.29 -1.77
N GLY A 108 17.03 5.42 -0.44
CA GLY A 108 16.77 6.68 0.25
C GLY A 108 15.38 6.82 0.86
N VAL A 109 14.51 5.80 0.73
CA VAL A 109 13.19 5.80 1.37
C VAL A 109 13.32 5.77 2.89
N ARG A 110 12.57 6.61 3.58
CA ARG A 110 12.54 6.68 5.04
C ARG A 110 11.44 5.79 5.61
N ILE A 111 11.82 4.83 6.46
CA ILE A 111 10.90 3.88 7.09
C ILE A 111 10.64 4.28 8.54
N TYR A 112 9.39 4.37 8.92
CA TYR A 112 8.92 4.70 10.26
C TYR A 112 8.18 3.51 10.86
N LEU A 113 8.56 3.11 12.08
CA LEU A 113 7.90 2.04 12.83
C LEU A 113 6.99 2.66 13.89
N TYR A 114 5.67 2.60 13.66
CA TYR A 114 4.66 3.14 14.55
C TYR A 114 4.57 2.35 15.86
N GLN A 115 4.55 3.05 17.02
CA GLN A 115 4.69 2.43 18.33
C GLN A 115 3.39 2.29 19.13
N LYS A 116 2.38 3.12 18.88
CA LYS A 116 1.16 3.21 19.69
C LYS A 116 0.07 2.20 19.32
N GLY A 117 0.44 1.00 18.93
CA GLY A 117 -0.51 -0.06 18.61
C GLY A 117 -0.41 -0.54 17.17
N PHE A 118 -1.44 -1.24 16.70
CA PHE A 118 -1.47 -1.79 15.35
C PHE A 118 -1.99 -0.74 14.36
N LEU A 119 -1.09 -0.17 13.58
CA LEU A 119 -1.44 0.74 12.50
C LEU A 119 -2.10 -0.03 11.35
N HIS A 120 -3.40 0.16 11.14
CA HIS A 120 -4.15 -0.53 10.07
C HIS A 120 -4.68 0.42 9.00
N SER A 121 -4.23 1.68 8.97
CA SER A 121 -4.56 2.65 7.93
C SER A 121 -3.92 2.28 6.59
N LYS A 122 -4.60 2.59 5.50
CA LYS A 122 -4.09 2.54 4.14
C LYS A 122 -4.28 3.94 3.55
N LEU A 123 -3.29 4.76 3.79
CA LEU A 123 -3.29 6.17 3.44
C LEU A 123 -2.06 6.47 2.60
N MET A 124 -2.24 7.25 1.55
CA MET A 124 -1.16 7.80 0.76
C MET A 124 -1.44 9.25 0.44
N VAL A 125 -0.39 10.07 0.41
CA VAL A 125 -0.49 11.48 0.09
C VAL A 125 0.75 11.94 -0.67
N SER A 126 0.54 12.76 -1.70
CA SER A 126 1.58 13.29 -2.58
C SER A 126 1.39 14.77 -2.85
N ASP A 127 2.46 15.53 -2.70
CA ASP A 127 2.65 16.88 -3.23
C ASP A 127 1.56 17.91 -2.89
N ASP A 128 0.86 17.73 -1.79
CA ASP A 128 -0.27 18.56 -1.33
C ASP A 128 -1.47 18.60 -2.30
N THR A 129 -1.55 17.69 -3.26
CA THR A 129 -2.56 17.71 -4.33
C THR A 129 -3.32 16.42 -4.52
N LEU A 130 -2.69 15.28 -4.21
CA LEU A 130 -3.28 13.96 -4.37
C LEU A 130 -3.21 13.21 -3.05
N SER A 131 -4.30 12.56 -2.71
CA SER A 131 -4.34 11.61 -1.59
C SER A 131 -5.24 10.43 -1.90
N THR A 132 -5.02 9.31 -1.23
CA THR A 132 -5.91 8.15 -1.32
C THR A 132 -6.06 7.48 0.03
N VAL A 133 -7.27 7.01 0.29
CA VAL A 133 -7.61 6.13 1.40
C VAL A 133 -8.48 5.00 0.89
N GLY A 134 -8.36 3.83 1.49
CA GLY A 134 -9.16 2.69 1.06
C GLY A 134 -8.85 1.41 1.81
N SER A 135 -9.20 0.30 1.21
CA SER A 135 -8.98 -1.02 1.78
C SER A 135 -7.62 -1.63 1.38
N THR A 136 -6.99 -1.12 0.30
CA THR A 136 -5.79 -1.70 -0.33
C THR A 136 -4.54 -1.51 0.51
N ASN A 137 -3.95 -2.60 0.98
CA ASN A 137 -2.62 -2.60 1.57
C ASN A 137 -1.54 -2.42 0.49
N MET A 138 -0.33 -2.07 0.92
CA MET A 138 0.84 -2.05 0.05
C MET A 138 1.42 -3.47 -0.07
N ASP A 139 0.59 -4.41 -0.48
CA ASP A 139 0.97 -5.80 -0.64
C ASP A 139 0.42 -6.41 -1.94
N PHE A 140 1.11 -7.46 -2.38
CA PHE A 140 0.78 -8.22 -3.57
C PHE A 140 -0.65 -8.77 -3.52
N ARG A 141 -1.10 -9.27 -2.37
CA ARG A 141 -2.42 -9.87 -2.22
C ARG A 141 -3.54 -8.87 -2.47
N SER A 142 -3.40 -7.65 -1.93
CA SER A 142 -4.35 -6.57 -2.18
C SER A 142 -4.37 -6.14 -3.64
N PHE A 143 -3.23 -6.16 -4.32
CA PHE A 143 -3.17 -5.72 -5.71
C PHE A 143 -3.68 -6.75 -6.71
N GLU A 144 -3.56 -8.05 -6.42
CA GLU A 144 -3.80 -9.09 -7.43
C GLU A 144 -4.91 -10.07 -7.09
N HIS A 145 -5.23 -10.26 -5.79
CA HIS A 145 -6.09 -11.35 -5.34
C HIS A 145 -7.30 -10.94 -4.52
N ASN A 146 -7.40 -9.69 -4.09
CA ASN A 146 -8.50 -9.21 -3.29
C ASN A 146 -9.47 -8.34 -4.11
N PHE A 147 -10.72 -8.29 -3.65
CA PHE A 147 -11.61 -7.18 -3.97
C PHE A 147 -11.22 -6.00 -3.08
N GLU A 148 -10.85 -4.90 -3.70
CA GLU A 148 -10.39 -3.70 -3.00
C GLU A 148 -11.11 -2.46 -3.53
N VAL A 149 -11.18 -1.42 -2.70
CA VAL A 149 -11.71 -0.12 -3.08
C VAL A 149 -10.88 1.00 -2.48
N ASN A 150 -10.51 1.98 -3.30
CA ASN A 150 -9.82 3.19 -2.87
C ASN A 150 -10.54 4.44 -3.39
N ALA A 151 -10.57 5.47 -2.56
CA ALA A 151 -10.93 6.82 -2.98
C ALA A 151 -9.65 7.59 -3.30
N PHE A 152 -9.49 8.01 -4.55
CA PHE A 152 -8.45 8.95 -4.98
C PHE A 152 -9.03 10.36 -4.94
N MET A 153 -8.45 11.23 -4.14
CA MET A 153 -8.90 12.59 -3.92
C MET A 153 -7.89 13.56 -4.54
N TYR A 154 -8.34 14.27 -5.58
CA TYR A 154 -7.55 15.27 -6.30
C TYR A 154 -7.86 16.67 -5.74
N ASP A 155 -7.69 16.82 -4.42
CA ASP A 155 -8.09 17.99 -3.67
C ASP A 155 -7.03 18.39 -2.65
N PRO A 156 -6.49 19.62 -2.71
CA PRO A 156 -5.46 20.07 -1.79
C PRO A 156 -5.87 20.00 -0.31
N SER A 157 -7.14 20.29 0.01
CA SER A 157 -7.61 20.28 1.40
C SER A 157 -7.53 18.88 1.99
N SER A 158 -7.98 17.87 1.24
CA SER A 158 -7.89 16.46 1.62
C SER A 158 -6.43 16.00 1.74
N ALA A 159 -5.59 16.39 0.79
CA ALA A 159 -4.16 16.04 0.79
C ALA A 159 -3.44 16.65 2.02
N LEU A 160 -3.68 17.92 2.33
CA LEU A 160 -3.10 18.57 3.50
C LEU A 160 -3.59 17.97 4.82
N LEU A 161 -4.88 17.61 4.90
CA LEU A 161 -5.44 16.93 6.07
C LEU A 161 -4.74 15.59 6.31
N LEU A 162 -4.64 14.74 5.28
CA LEU A 162 -4.03 13.42 5.38
C LEU A 162 -2.51 13.50 5.62
N LYS A 163 -1.84 14.49 5.04
CA LYS A 163 -0.44 14.81 5.38
C LYS A 163 -0.31 15.17 6.85
N GLY A 164 -1.21 16.00 7.38
CA GLY A 164 -1.23 16.37 8.79
C GLY A 164 -1.38 15.17 9.71
N ILE A 165 -2.27 14.22 9.37
CA ILE A 165 -2.45 12.96 10.09
C ILE A 165 -1.15 12.13 10.04
N PHE A 166 -0.54 11.95 8.87
CA PHE A 166 0.73 11.24 8.73
C PHE A 166 1.82 11.84 9.62
N LEU A 167 2.00 13.17 9.58
CA LEU A 167 3.02 13.86 10.37
C LEU A 167 2.75 13.82 11.87
N GLN A 168 1.48 13.78 12.29
CA GLN A 168 1.10 13.57 13.68
C GLN A 168 1.48 12.17 14.16
N ASP A 169 1.11 11.14 13.39
CA ASP A 169 1.44 9.74 13.70
C ASP A 169 2.96 9.48 13.66
N GLN A 170 3.68 10.22 12.82
CA GLN A 170 5.14 10.13 12.74
C GLN A 170 5.82 10.50 14.07
N LYS A 171 5.20 11.34 14.91
CA LYS A 171 5.74 11.69 16.25
C LYS A 171 5.76 10.48 17.19
N ASP A 172 4.88 9.52 16.95
CA ASP A 172 4.76 8.27 17.71
C ASP A 172 5.44 7.09 17.02
N ALA A 173 6.26 7.38 16.02
CA ALA A 173 6.99 6.38 15.25
C ALA A 173 8.52 6.56 15.36
N ILE A 174 9.24 5.46 15.28
CA ILE A 174 10.70 5.45 15.29
C ILE A 174 11.22 5.39 13.84
N LEU A 175 12.02 6.37 13.45
CA LEU A 175 12.73 6.33 12.18
C LEU A 175 13.78 5.21 12.19
N LEU A 176 13.63 4.26 11.29
CA LEU A 176 14.55 3.15 11.15
C LEU A 176 15.85 3.60 10.51
N GLN A 177 16.96 3.39 11.22
CA GLN A 177 18.29 3.75 10.74
C GLN A 177 18.90 2.55 9.99
N ARG A 178 19.16 2.70 8.70
CA ARG A 178 19.76 1.64 7.89
C ARG A 178 21.08 1.12 8.48
N LYS A 179 21.92 2.02 9.04
CA LYS A 179 23.23 1.66 9.65
C LYS A 179 23.11 0.66 10.80
N THR A 180 22.04 0.76 11.59
CA THR A 180 21.73 -0.19 12.68
C THR A 180 20.98 -1.42 12.15
N TRP A 181 20.11 -1.21 11.16
CA TRP A 181 19.30 -2.26 10.55
C TRP A 181 20.15 -3.37 9.92
N ILE A 182 21.19 -3.03 9.19
CA ILE A 182 22.08 -4.00 8.54
C ILE A 182 22.93 -4.81 9.52
N LYS A 183 23.10 -4.34 10.78
CA LYS A 183 23.86 -5.04 11.82
C LYS A 183 23.07 -6.11 12.56
N ARG A 184 21.80 -6.33 12.20
CA ARG A 184 20.97 -7.38 12.81
C ARG A 184 21.61 -8.76 12.62
N PRO A 185 21.34 -9.72 13.54
CA PRO A 185 21.86 -11.08 13.45
C PRO A 185 21.52 -11.74 12.11
N TRP A 186 22.42 -12.53 11.59
CA TRP A 186 22.29 -13.20 10.30
C TRP A 186 21.06 -14.13 10.23
N TYR A 187 20.70 -14.78 11.33
CA TYR A 187 19.54 -15.68 11.39
C TYR A 187 18.21 -14.95 11.16
N GLN A 188 18.07 -13.69 11.62
CA GLN A 188 16.89 -12.87 11.33
C GLN A 188 16.80 -12.58 9.83
N LYS A 189 17.90 -12.22 9.19
CA LYS A 189 17.95 -12.00 7.74
C LYS A 189 17.63 -13.28 6.95
N ALA A 190 18.11 -14.42 7.43
CA ALA A 190 17.80 -15.73 6.82
C ALA A 190 16.30 -16.04 6.94
N GLN A 191 15.68 -15.83 8.08
CA GLN A 191 14.23 -16.02 8.28
C GLN A 191 13.42 -15.11 7.34
N GLU A 192 13.78 -13.83 7.24
CA GLU A 192 13.14 -12.88 6.33
C GLU A 192 13.26 -13.32 4.86
N SER A 193 14.44 -13.78 4.46
CA SER A 193 14.69 -14.29 3.10
C SER A 193 13.86 -15.53 2.78
N ILE A 194 13.75 -16.46 3.72
CA ILE A 194 12.92 -17.67 3.57
C ILE A 194 11.45 -17.27 3.43
N VAL A 195 10.96 -16.38 4.30
CA VAL A 195 9.57 -15.91 4.22
C VAL A 195 9.30 -15.16 2.92
N ARG A 196 10.24 -14.37 2.43
CA ARG A 196 10.13 -13.70 1.12
C ARG A 196 10.01 -14.71 -0.02
N LEU A 197 10.81 -15.78 -0.02
CA LEU A 197 10.72 -16.85 -1.01
C LEU A 197 9.40 -17.62 -0.90
N LEU A 198 8.97 -17.97 0.30
CA LEU A 198 7.69 -18.63 0.53
C LEU A 198 6.51 -17.73 0.13
N ALA A 199 6.55 -16.45 0.43
CA ALA A 199 5.55 -15.51 -0.04
C ALA A 199 5.48 -15.52 -1.57
N CYS A 200 6.61 -15.42 -2.25
CA CYS A 200 6.67 -15.50 -3.72
C CYS A 200 6.08 -16.82 -4.25
N LEU A 201 6.46 -17.97 -3.66
CA LEU A 201 5.96 -19.29 -4.07
C LEU A 201 4.47 -19.48 -3.78
N LEU A 202 3.98 -19.03 -2.63
CA LEU A 202 2.56 -19.12 -2.24
C LEU A 202 1.68 -18.24 -3.14
N TYR A 203 2.23 -17.17 -3.70
CA TYR A 203 1.52 -16.25 -4.58
C TYR A 203 1.60 -16.62 -6.07
N THR A 204 2.55 -17.45 -6.48
CA THR A 204 2.68 -17.95 -7.86
C THR A 204 1.98 -19.28 -8.09
N SER A 205 1.43 -19.92 -7.05
CA SER A 205 0.63 -21.13 -7.22
C SER A 205 -0.69 -20.76 -7.91
N PRO A 206 -1.04 -21.41 -9.05
CA PRO A 206 -2.33 -21.19 -9.68
C PRO A 206 -3.44 -21.49 -8.67
N SER A 207 -4.42 -20.60 -8.58
CA SER A 207 -5.60 -20.82 -7.74
C SER A 207 -6.28 -22.11 -8.21
N PRO A 208 -6.89 -22.92 -7.31
CA PRO A 208 -7.72 -24.06 -7.72
C PRO A 208 -8.84 -23.69 -8.70
N ARG A 209 -9.15 -22.40 -8.85
CA ARG A 209 -10.11 -21.88 -9.85
C ARG A 209 -9.54 -21.82 -11.25
N ASP A 210 -8.23 -21.56 -11.42
CA ASP A 210 -7.57 -21.50 -12.73
C ASP A 210 -7.49 -22.89 -13.39
N ALA A 211 -7.57 -23.97 -12.61
CA ALA A 211 -7.58 -25.34 -13.09
C ALA A 211 -8.94 -25.75 -13.72
N HIS A 212 -10.01 -24.98 -13.54
CA HIS A 212 -11.33 -25.26 -14.10
C HIS A 212 -11.64 -24.53 -15.41
N GLU A 213 -10.87 -23.52 -15.80
CA GLU A 213 -11.09 -22.77 -17.06
C GLU A 213 -10.32 -23.35 -18.24
N SER A 214 -9.49 -24.38 -18.05
CA SER A 214 -8.73 -25.05 -19.12
C SER A 214 -9.37 -26.35 -19.61
N ARG A 215 -10.72 -26.49 -19.49
CA ARG A 215 -11.45 -27.62 -20.11
C ARG A 215 -12.65 -27.15 -20.91
#